data_0332ab8a1a26a5acc6ec483f0a77b932
#
_entry.id   0332ab8a1a26a5acc6ec483f0a77b932
#
_cell.length_a   1.000
_cell.length_b   1.000
_cell.length_c   1.000
_cell.angle_alpha   90.00
_cell.angle_beta   90.00
_cell.angle_gamma   90.00
#
_symmetry.space_group_name_H-M   'P 1'
#
loop_
_entity.id
_entity.type
_entity.pdbx_description
1 polymer ?
#
loop_
_entity_poly.entity_id
_entity_poly.type
_entity_poly.pdbx_seq_one_letter_code
_entity_poly.pdbx_strand_id
1 'polypeptide(L)'
;MAAIEKKPIKITETVLRDAHQSLIATRMPTEFMLPIVDKMDKVGYHSVECWGGATFDASLRFLKEDPWDRLRKLRDGFKNTKLQMLFRGQNILGYRPYADDVVDYFVQKSISNGIDIIRIFDCLNDLRNLQEAVNATNKFKAQEGRGEAQVALAYTLGDAYTLEYWTSMAKKIEEMGADSICIKDMAGLLKPYAAKELIGALKSELKIPVHLHTHDSTGNGVATVLMAAEAGVDIVDLAIESMSTLTSQPSMNSVVAALQGTDRDTGLDLDELSELGRYYGRVRKVYKQFESGMNAPNVDIYKYEIPGGQYSNLLAQVESMGMKNQFEEIKELYRQANELLGNVTKVTPTSKVVGDMAIFMLKNGLNKDNIFELGQDLSFPASVVDYFKGMIGQPEGGFNPELQKMILKGEKPITVRPGTLLPDVDFDAVKAMLKDKYDLSDFSDYQLDLKAVSYALYPKVYEDYCEHFQAYNDVTRLESHVYFYGLRRGEETTLKIGEGKDLLIKFMEMSAPDEEGKRVLSFEINGSVREVTVQDKKLEVKSDKKLKADKSNSAHVGSTIPGTVSQVFVKEGEEVKQNQPLLVLEAMKLETTVVAKQDGVIDKIYVAAGDRVNTGDLLLSFQK
;
A
#
# COMPACT_ATOMS: atom_id res chain seq x y z
N MET A 1 -24.94 -21.66 26.44
CA MET A 1 -23.87 -20.66 26.23
C MET A 1 -23.72 -19.88 27.53
N ALA A 2 -22.51 -19.80 28.11
CA ALA A 2 -22.27 -18.92 29.24
C ALA A 2 -22.51 -17.47 28.78
N ALA A 3 -23.12 -16.64 29.64
CA ALA A 3 -23.32 -15.22 29.34
C ALA A 3 -21.92 -14.57 29.21
N ILE A 4 -21.62 -13.99 28.06
CA ILE A 4 -20.38 -13.23 27.84
C ILE A 4 -20.49 -11.97 28.69
N GLU A 5 -19.50 -11.75 29.59
CA GLU A 5 -19.42 -10.54 30.37
C GLU A 5 -19.19 -9.35 29.43
N LYS A 6 -20.16 -8.46 29.32
CA LYS A 6 -20.08 -7.28 28.46
C LYS A 6 -19.32 -6.16 29.18
N LYS A 7 -18.23 -5.69 28.57
CA LYS A 7 -17.36 -4.62 29.05
C LYS A 7 -17.40 -3.45 28.07
N PRO A 8 -17.06 -2.22 28.50
CA PRO A 8 -16.86 -1.09 27.61
C PRO A 8 -16.00 -1.47 26.40
N ILE A 9 -16.38 -1.01 25.21
CA ILE A 9 -15.57 -1.25 24.00
C ILE A 9 -14.39 -0.29 24.01
N LYS A 10 -13.21 -0.83 23.67
CA LYS A 10 -12.02 -0.02 23.40
C LYS A 10 -11.97 0.38 21.94
N ILE A 11 -11.47 1.57 21.65
CA ILE A 11 -11.40 2.12 20.30
C ILE A 11 -9.95 2.34 19.88
N THR A 12 -9.62 1.90 18.66
CA THR A 12 -8.42 2.30 17.94
C THR A 12 -8.81 3.36 16.90
N GLU A 13 -8.21 4.55 16.99
CA GLU A 13 -8.35 5.61 15.99
C GLU A 13 -7.42 5.33 14.79
N THR A 14 -7.95 5.42 13.57
CA THR A 14 -7.21 5.09 12.34
C THR A 14 -6.83 6.31 11.49
N VAL A 15 -7.17 7.52 11.91
CA VAL A 15 -7.00 8.74 11.12
C VAL A 15 -5.56 9.00 10.69
N LEU A 16 -4.57 8.58 11.49
CA LEU A 16 -3.14 8.81 11.19
C LEU A 16 -2.53 7.75 10.26
N ARG A 17 -3.27 6.69 9.91
CA ARG A 17 -2.80 5.66 8.97
C ARG A 17 -3.87 5.27 7.95
N ASP A 18 -4.81 4.37 8.31
CA ASP A 18 -5.69 3.71 7.33
C ASP A 18 -6.73 4.66 6.75
N ALA A 19 -7.32 5.53 7.56
CA ALA A 19 -8.34 6.45 7.09
C ALA A 19 -7.81 7.41 6.02
N HIS A 20 -6.68 8.09 6.28
CA HIS A 20 -6.11 8.98 5.26
C HIS A 20 -5.46 8.23 4.08
N GLN A 21 -4.96 7.00 4.32
CA GLN A 21 -4.52 6.13 3.23
C GLN A 21 -5.66 5.83 2.28
N SER A 22 -6.84 5.53 2.81
CA SER A 22 -8.00 5.08 2.06
C SER A 22 -8.76 6.22 1.38
N LEU A 23 -8.86 7.39 2.04
CA LEU A 23 -9.62 8.53 1.53
C LEU A 23 -8.82 9.50 0.66
N ILE A 24 -7.58 9.81 1.04
CA ILE A 24 -6.75 10.85 0.42
C ILE A 24 -5.39 10.29 -0.03
N ALA A 25 -5.38 9.03 -0.45
CA ALA A 25 -4.23 8.35 -1.08
C ALA A 25 -2.91 8.50 -0.30
N THR A 26 -2.96 8.48 1.03
CA THR A 26 -1.78 8.62 1.92
C THR A 26 -1.06 9.98 1.79
N ARG A 27 -1.77 11.05 1.43
CA ARG A 27 -1.16 12.38 1.18
C ARG A 27 -1.11 13.30 2.39
N MET A 28 -1.52 12.86 3.60
CA MET A 28 -1.44 13.68 4.81
C MET A 28 -0.01 13.70 5.37
N PRO A 29 0.69 14.84 5.37
CA PRO A 29 2.03 14.98 5.92
C PRO A 29 2.01 15.11 7.44
N THR A 30 3.17 14.91 8.06
CA THR A 30 3.37 14.96 9.51
C THR A 30 2.95 16.31 10.12
N GLU A 31 3.14 17.42 9.40
CA GLU A 31 2.77 18.77 9.86
C GLU A 31 1.29 18.93 10.23
N PHE A 32 0.37 18.16 9.58
CA PHE A 32 -1.05 18.16 9.91
C PHE A 32 -1.44 17.12 10.97
N MET A 33 -0.54 16.25 11.34
CA MET A 33 -0.76 15.29 12.42
C MET A 33 -0.43 15.91 13.78
N LEU A 34 0.75 16.55 13.88
CA LEU A 34 1.32 17.02 15.16
C LEU A 34 0.47 18.06 15.92
N PRO A 35 -0.17 19.06 15.28
CA PRO A 35 -0.88 20.11 16.01
C PRO A 35 -2.04 19.64 16.89
N ILE A 36 -2.56 18.44 16.64
CA ILE A 36 -3.74 17.90 17.35
C ILE A 36 -3.41 16.71 18.26
N VAL A 37 -2.15 16.22 18.22
CA VAL A 37 -1.73 15.00 18.93
C VAL A 37 -1.99 15.08 20.44
N ASP A 38 -1.69 16.21 21.08
CA ASP A 38 -1.92 16.39 22.53
C ASP A 38 -3.40 16.23 22.94
N LYS A 39 -4.32 16.62 22.06
CA LYS A 39 -5.75 16.41 22.28
C LYS A 39 -6.12 14.94 22.05
N MET A 40 -5.63 14.36 20.97
CA MET A 40 -5.86 12.93 20.67
C MET A 40 -5.35 12.02 21.78
N ASP A 41 -4.20 12.35 22.39
CA ASP A 41 -3.60 11.56 23.48
C ASP A 41 -4.45 11.56 24.77
N LYS A 42 -5.36 12.53 24.93
CA LYS A 42 -6.22 12.68 26.11
C LYS A 42 -7.61 12.10 25.95
N VAL A 43 -8.04 11.78 24.73
CA VAL A 43 -9.38 11.25 24.43
C VAL A 43 -9.67 9.93 25.14
N GLY A 44 -8.65 9.11 25.40
CA GLY A 44 -8.83 7.79 26.03
C GLY A 44 -8.90 6.64 25.04
N TYR A 45 -8.34 6.79 23.84
CA TYR A 45 -8.20 5.71 22.87
C TYR A 45 -7.39 4.54 23.43
N HIS A 46 -7.74 3.33 23.03
CA HIS A 46 -6.91 2.14 23.28
C HIS A 46 -5.56 2.25 22.55
N SER A 47 -5.63 2.65 21.29
CA SER A 47 -4.46 2.91 20.45
C SER A 47 -4.80 3.87 19.33
N VAL A 48 -3.76 4.42 18.69
CA VAL A 48 -3.84 5.14 17.42
C VAL A 48 -3.02 4.39 16.39
N GLU A 49 -3.64 3.98 15.30
CA GLU A 49 -2.92 3.40 14.18
C GLU A 49 -2.28 4.53 13.38
N CYS A 50 -0.95 4.63 13.38
CA CYS A 50 -0.23 5.80 12.90
C CYS A 50 0.88 5.49 11.88
N TRP A 51 1.24 4.22 11.69
CA TRP A 51 2.42 3.87 10.91
C TRP A 51 2.29 2.51 10.21
N GLY A 52 3.24 2.19 9.31
CA GLY A 52 3.21 0.96 8.53
C GLY A 52 2.30 1.03 7.30
N GLY A 53 1.98 -0.12 6.71
CA GLY A 53 1.20 -0.17 5.48
C GLY A 53 1.83 0.67 4.36
N ALA A 54 1.03 1.50 3.68
CA ALA A 54 1.51 2.39 2.62
C ALA A 54 2.06 3.73 3.14
N THR A 55 1.93 4.05 4.43
CA THR A 55 2.40 5.36 4.94
C THR A 55 3.92 5.50 4.88
N PHE A 56 4.65 4.40 5.09
CA PHE A 56 6.10 4.39 5.00
C PHE A 56 6.58 4.72 3.58
N ASP A 57 6.09 3.97 2.60
CA ASP A 57 6.41 4.17 1.19
C ASP A 57 5.95 5.56 0.68
N ALA A 58 4.73 5.97 1.03
CA ALA A 58 4.18 7.27 0.64
C ALA A 58 4.96 8.45 1.23
N SER A 59 5.49 8.33 2.45
CA SER A 59 6.36 9.35 3.04
C SER A 59 7.58 9.60 2.17
N LEU A 60 8.28 8.56 1.75
CA LEU A 60 9.45 8.67 0.89
C LEU A 60 9.11 9.14 -0.53
N ARG A 61 8.09 8.52 -1.16
CA ARG A 61 7.74 8.78 -2.58
C ARG A 61 7.14 10.15 -2.81
N PHE A 62 6.13 10.49 -2.01
CA PHE A 62 5.22 11.58 -2.31
C PHE A 62 5.37 12.77 -1.39
N LEU A 63 5.68 12.53 -0.12
CA LEU A 63 5.80 13.58 0.88
C LEU A 63 7.24 14.05 1.08
N LYS A 64 8.20 13.24 0.63
CA LYS A 64 9.63 13.48 0.84
C LYS A 64 10.00 13.63 2.32
N GLU A 65 9.27 12.92 3.17
CA GLU A 65 9.48 12.83 4.62
C GLU A 65 10.22 11.53 4.98
N ASP A 66 11.09 11.61 5.99
CA ASP A 66 11.66 10.41 6.62
C ASP A 66 10.58 9.73 7.48
N PRO A 67 10.16 8.48 7.16
CA PRO A 67 9.10 7.80 7.89
C PRO A 67 9.48 7.51 9.36
N TRP A 68 10.77 7.33 9.67
CA TRP A 68 11.23 7.12 11.03
C TRP A 68 11.16 8.39 11.87
N ASP A 69 11.46 9.54 11.28
CA ASP A 69 11.30 10.84 11.94
C ASP A 69 9.83 11.12 12.25
N ARG A 70 8.93 10.83 11.32
CA ARG A 70 7.48 10.88 11.55
C ARG A 70 7.08 10.04 12.77
N LEU A 71 7.54 8.78 12.85
CA LEU A 71 7.20 7.89 13.97
C LEU A 71 7.69 8.47 15.30
N ARG A 72 8.95 8.93 15.37
CA ARG A 72 9.49 9.53 16.60
C ARG A 72 8.72 10.78 17.04
N LYS A 73 8.40 11.68 16.11
CA LYS A 73 7.59 12.88 16.38
C LYS A 73 6.20 12.53 16.92
N LEU A 74 5.55 11.52 16.35
CA LEU A 74 4.28 11.04 16.85
C LEU A 74 4.43 10.44 18.25
N ARG A 75 5.47 9.60 18.47
CA ARG A 75 5.74 9.03 19.81
C ARG A 75 6.00 10.13 20.85
N ASP A 76 6.69 11.19 20.47
CA ASP A 76 6.94 12.31 21.37
C ASP A 76 5.65 13.05 21.75
N GLY A 77 4.69 13.11 20.87
CA GLY A 77 3.36 13.69 21.12
C GLY A 77 2.44 12.81 21.96
N PHE A 78 2.40 11.50 21.67
CA PHE A 78 1.57 10.53 22.40
C PHE A 78 2.30 10.01 23.64
N LYS A 79 1.75 10.22 24.83
CA LYS A 79 2.31 9.75 26.11
C LYS A 79 1.46 8.68 26.79
N ASN A 80 0.13 8.76 26.61
CA ASN A 80 -0.85 7.90 27.27
C ASN A 80 -1.42 6.83 26.32
N THR A 81 -1.48 7.14 25.02
CA THR A 81 -2.11 6.30 24.02
C THR A 81 -1.06 5.40 23.34
N LYS A 82 -1.37 4.14 23.15
CA LYS A 82 -0.53 3.21 22.41
C LYS A 82 -0.46 3.57 20.93
N LEU A 83 0.73 3.44 20.34
CA LEU A 83 0.93 3.57 18.91
C LEU A 83 0.89 2.20 18.23
N GLN A 84 0.07 2.07 17.22
CA GLN A 84 -0.11 0.85 16.46
C GLN A 84 0.39 1.00 15.03
N MET A 85 0.98 -0.06 14.48
CA MET A 85 1.36 -0.13 13.07
C MET A 85 0.76 -1.33 12.37
N LEU A 86 0.59 -1.22 11.04
CA LEU A 86 0.24 -2.34 10.18
C LEU A 86 1.49 -2.99 9.59
N PHE A 87 1.56 -4.33 9.65
CA PHE A 87 2.70 -5.13 9.23
C PHE A 87 2.24 -6.34 8.41
N ARG A 88 2.85 -6.57 7.25
CA ARG A 88 2.42 -7.62 6.29
C ARG A 88 3.22 -8.92 6.44
N GLY A 89 3.32 -9.48 7.64
CA GLY A 89 4.04 -10.74 7.89
C GLY A 89 5.40 -10.77 7.18
N GLN A 90 5.68 -11.82 6.41
CA GLN A 90 6.96 -11.97 5.70
C GLN A 90 7.25 -10.86 4.68
N ASN A 91 6.22 -10.11 4.26
CA ASN A 91 6.36 -8.99 3.31
C ASN A 91 6.63 -7.65 4.00
N ILE A 92 6.68 -7.59 5.33
CA ILE A 92 6.93 -6.40 6.15
C ILE A 92 5.98 -5.24 5.75
N LEU A 93 6.41 -4.35 4.86
CA LEU A 93 5.61 -3.27 4.28
C LEU A 93 5.52 -3.35 2.76
N GLY A 94 6.24 -4.31 2.15
CA GLY A 94 6.39 -4.46 0.70
C GLY A 94 5.33 -5.36 0.05
N TYR A 95 5.60 -5.68 -1.21
CA TYR A 95 4.76 -6.52 -2.08
C TYR A 95 5.40 -7.90 -2.35
N ARG A 96 6.60 -8.13 -1.83
CA ARG A 96 7.38 -9.35 -1.95
C ARG A 96 7.84 -9.83 -0.57
N PRO A 97 8.19 -11.12 -0.41
CA PRO A 97 8.79 -11.59 0.84
C PRO A 97 10.19 -11.01 1.05
N TYR A 98 10.56 -10.84 2.32
CA TYR A 98 11.91 -10.50 2.77
C TYR A 98 12.50 -11.64 3.56
N ALA A 99 13.83 -11.65 3.74
CA ALA A 99 14.51 -12.61 4.59
C ALA A 99 14.15 -12.41 6.08
N ASP A 100 14.35 -13.44 6.89
CA ASP A 100 13.93 -13.44 8.28
C ASP A 100 14.68 -12.41 9.13
N ASP A 101 15.95 -12.19 8.84
CA ASP A 101 16.78 -11.17 9.49
C ASP A 101 16.24 -9.75 9.26
N VAL A 102 15.71 -9.47 8.07
CA VAL A 102 15.08 -8.17 7.75
C VAL A 102 13.79 -8.00 8.55
N VAL A 103 12.99 -9.07 8.71
CA VAL A 103 11.78 -9.06 9.55
C VAL A 103 12.13 -8.76 11.00
N ASP A 104 13.08 -9.49 11.57
CA ASP A 104 13.55 -9.31 12.96
C ASP A 104 14.07 -7.89 13.18
N TYR A 105 14.94 -7.42 12.30
CA TYR A 105 15.55 -6.10 12.39
C TYR A 105 14.55 -4.96 12.25
N PHE A 106 13.59 -5.07 11.32
CA PHE A 106 12.54 -4.06 11.16
C PHE A 106 11.61 -4.00 12.37
N VAL A 107 11.20 -5.15 12.92
CA VAL A 107 10.39 -5.23 14.15
C VAL A 107 11.11 -4.57 15.31
N GLN A 108 12.40 -4.90 15.52
CA GLN A 108 13.24 -4.28 16.55
C GLN A 108 13.24 -2.75 16.41
N LYS A 109 13.56 -2.24 15.22
CA LYS A 109 13.62 -0.78 14.99
C LYS A 109 12.26 -0.11 15.16
N SER A 110 11.17 -0.78 14.79
CA SER A 110 9.82 -0.25 14.99
C SER A 110 9.47 -0.08 16.47
N ILE A 111 9.74 -1.10 17.29
CA ILE A 111 9.50 -1.07 18.74
C ILE A 111 10.38 0.00 19.40
N SER A 112 11.68 0.00 19.12
CA SER A 112 12.65 0.98 19.67
C SER A 112 12.33 2.43 19.29
N ASN A 113 11.64 2.67 18.16
CA ASN A 113 11.18 4.01 17.76
C ASN A 113 9.78 4.36 18.25
N GLY A 114 9.14 3.49 19.06
CA GLY A 114 7.94 3.84 19.81
C GLY A 114 6.65 3.13 19.44
N ILE A 115 6.69 2.09 18.61
CA ILE A 115 5.51 1.26 18.34
C ILE A 115 5.21 0.38 19.55
N ASP A 116 3.94 0.38 19.99
CA ASP A 116 3.42 -0.43 21.08
C ASP A 116 2.71 -1.69 20.59
N ILE A 117 2.02 -1.62 19.43
CA ILE A 117 1.26 -2.73 18.87
C ILE A 117 1.66 -2.94 17.42
N ILE A 118 2.11 -4.15 17.09
CA ILE A 118 2.37 -4.56 15.70
C ILE A 118 1.22 -5.44 15.25
N ARG A 119 0.38 -4.91 14.34
CA ARG A 119 -0.69 -5.66 13.69
C ARG A 119 -0.14 -6.41 12.51
N ILE A 120 0.02 -7.72 12.66
CA ILE A 120 0.66 -8.62 11.71
C ILE A 120 -0.42 -9.37 10.93
N PHE A 121 -0.42 -9.28 9.59
CA PHE A 121 -1.31 -10.07 8.75
C PHE A 121 -0.58 -10.70 7.58
N ASP A 122 -1.11 -11.80 7.07
CA ASP A 122 -0.70 -12.39 5.81
C ASP A 122 -1.81 -12.28 4.77
N CYS A 123 -1.45 -12.05 3.51
CA CYS A 123 -2.40 -11.84 2.43
C CYS A 123 -3.18 -13.10 2.01
N LEU A 124 -2.76 -14.27 2.44
CA LEU A 124 -3.43 -15.57 2.21
C LEU A 124 -3.88 -16.22 3.52
N ASN A 125 -3.69 -15.53 4.66
CA ASN A 125 -3.83 -16.10 6.00
C ASN A 125 -2.90 -17.32 6.23
N ASP A 126 -1.76 -17.37 5.53
CA ASP A 126 -0.74 -18.41 5.74
C ASP A 126 0.03 -18.13 7.03
N LEU A 127 -0.33 -18.83 8.11
CA LEU A 127 0.24 -18.60 9.43
C LEU A 127 1.77 -18.75 9.47
N ARG A 128 2.35 -19.52 8.55
CA ARG A 128 3.81 -19.70 8.46
C ARG A 128 4.52 -18.37 8.17
N ASN A 129 3.88 -17.49 7.37
CA ASN A 129 4.40 -16.16 7.03
C ASN A 129 4.27 -15.15 8.18
N LEU A 130 3.54 -15.47 9.24
CA LEU A 130 3.34 -14.61 10.41
C LEU A 130 4.30 -14.93 11.55
N GLN A 131 4.76 -16.19 11.63
CA GLN A 131 5.47 -16.72 12.79
C GLN A 131 6.72 -15.91 13.13
N GLU A 132 7.54 -15.53 12.14
CA GLU A 132 8.76 -14.78 12.38
C GLU A 132 8.49 -13.39 12.98
N ALA A 133 7.50 -12.68 12.45
CA ALA A 133 7.11 -11.37 12.97
C ALA A 133 6.53 -11.47 14.41
N VAL A 134 5.77 -12.52 14.72
CA VAL A 134 5.27 -12.78 16.09
C VAL A 134 6.43 -13.09 17.04
N ASN A 135 7.37 -13.94 16.63
CA ASN A 135 8.54 -14.30 17.42
C ASN A 135 9.41 -13.07 17.72
N ALA A 136 9.70 -12.26 16.68
CA ALA A 136 10.47 -11.03 16.79
C ALA A 136 9.78 -10.04 17.74
N THR A 137 8.46 -9.84 17.59
CA THR A 137 7.70 -8.94 18.47
C THR A 137 7.77 -9.37 19.92
N ASN A 138 7.56 -10.65 20.21
CA ASN A 138 7.63 -11.20 21.58
C ASN A 138 9.05 -11.13 22.17
N LYS A 139 10.07 -11.38 21.35
CA LYS A 139 11.48 -11.23 21.72
C LYS A 139 11.81 -9.81 22.17
N PHE A 140 11.44 -8.81 21.35
CA PHE A 140 11.73 -7.41 21.67
C PHE A 140 10.81 -6.83 22.74
N LYS A 141 9.57 -7.31 22.85
CA LYS A 141 8.69 -7.03 24.00
C LYS A 141 9.36 -7.38 25.34
N ALA A 142 10.01 -8.51 25.41
CA ALA A 142 10.72 -8.94 26.61
C ALA A 142 11.94 -8.05 26.93
N GLN A 143 12.57 -7.46 25.91
CA GLN A 143 13.75 -6.59 26.05
C GLN A 143 13.40 -5.13 26.37
N GLU A 144 12.41 -4.58 25.67
CA GLU A 144 12.05 -3.16 25.69
C GLU A 144 10.87 -2.85 26.62
N GLY A 145 10.17 -3.88 27.15
CA GLY A 145 8.92 -3.71 27.90
C GLY A 145 7.75 -3.17 27.05
N ARG A 146 7.87 -3.22 25.73
CA ARG A 146 6.95 -2.68 24.73
C ARG A 146 6.88 -3.63 23.53
N GLY A 147 5.77 -3.60 22.80
CA GLY A 147 5.56 -4.43 21.62
C GLY A 147 4.53 -5.53 21.88
N GLU A 148 3.28 -5.33 21.46
CA GLU A 148 2.23 -6.35 21.48
C GLU A 148 2.08 -6.94 20.08
N ALA A 149 2.10 -8.27 19.97
CA ALA A 149 1.84 -9.00 18.74
C ALA A 149 0.32 -9.14 18.55
N GLN A 150 -0.27 -8.32 17.68
CA GLN A 150 -1.65 -8.50 17.26
C GLN A 150 -1.68 -9.18 15.90
N VAL A 151 -2.19 -10.41 15.82
CA VAL A 151 -2.30 -11.13 14.55
C VAL A 151 -3.67 -10.89 13.95
N ALA A 152 -3.69 -10.51 12.68
CA ALA A 152 -4.92 -10.23 11.95
C ALA A 152 -5.20 -11.29 10.89
N LEU A 153 -6.42 -11.84 10.91
CA LEU A 153 -6.98 -12.65 9.84
C LEU A 153 -7.71 -11.77 8.84
N ALA A 154 -7.26 -11.79 7.60
CA ALA A 154 -7.92 -11.10 6.50
C ALA A 154 -9.24 -11.78 6.16
N TYR A 155 -10.35 -11.06 6.32
CA TYR A 155 -11.69 -11.60 6.09
C TYR A 155 -12.04 -11.63 4.60
N THR A 156 -12.64 -12.73 4.17
CA THR A 156 -13.15 -12.91 2.80
C THR A 156 -14.36 -13.83 2.81
N LEU A 157 -15.04 -13.95 1.67
CA LEU A 157 -16.16 -14.85 1.43
C LEU A 157 -15.70 -16.04 0.59
N GLY A 158 -16.44 -17.15 0.66
CA GLY A 158 -16.18 -18.37 -0.09
C GLY A 158 -16.46 -19.62 0.75
N ASP A 159 -16.68 -20.75 0.09
CA ASP A 159 -17.11 -21.99 0.73
C ASP A 159 -16.06 -22.56 1.71
N ALA A 160 -14.79 -22.27 1.50
CA ALA A 160 -13.70 -22.67 2.39
C ALA A 160 -13.66 -21.88 3.70
N TYR A 161 -14.24 -20.67 3.73
CA TYR A 161 -14.13 -19.74 4.86
C TYR A 161 -15.33 -19.86 5.81
N THR A 162 -15.52 -21.06 6.35
CA THR A 162 -16.58 -21.41 7.31
C THR A 162 -16.32 -20.83 8.70
N LEU A 163 -17.32 -20.84 9.57
CA LEU A 163 -17.14 -20.43 10.97
C LEU A 163 -16.06 -21.28 11.68
N GLU A 164 -16.01 -22.57 11.36
CA GLU A 164 -15.00 -23.51 11.88
C GLU A 164 -13.58 -23.13 11.40
N TYR A 165 -13.43 -22.72 10.13
CA TYR A 165 -12.17 -22.19 9.61
C TYR A 165 -11.68 -21.01 10.48
N TRP A 166 -12.52 -19.99 10.68
CA TRP A 166 -12.14 -18.79 11.44
C TRP A 166 -11.78 -19.10 12.88
N THR A 167 -12.55 -19.93 13.57
CA THR A 167 -12.28 -20.30 14.96
C THR A 167 -11.02 -21.18 15.10
N SER A 168 -10.82 -22.12 14.17
CA SER A 168 -9.61 -22.95 14.12
C SER A 168 -8.35 -22.13 13.89
N MET A 169 -8.38 -21.20 12.92
CA MET A 169 -7.26 -20.30 12.65
C MET A 169 -6.96 -19.39 13.84
N ALA A 170 -7.99 -18.88 14.49
CA ALA A 170 -7.84 -18.03 15.66
C ALA A 170 -7.20 -18.76 16.86
N LYS A 171 -7.54 -20.02 17.10
CA LYS A 171 -6.88 -20.86 18.12
C LYS A 171 -5.39 -21.06 17.82
N LYS A 172 -5.04 -21.36 16.57
CA LYS A 172 -3.63 -21.47 16.16
C LYS A 172 -2.86 -20.18 16.39
N ILE A 173 -3.49 -19.03 16.16
CA ILE A 173 -2.90 -17.71 16.41
C ILE A 173 -2.68 -17.47 17.91
N GLU A 174 -3.62 -17.85 18.76
CA GLU A 174 -3.42 -17.79 20.21
C GLU A 174 -2.26 -18.71 20.65
N GLU A 175 -2.17 -19.92 20.10
CA GLU A 175 -1.08 -20.88 20.34
C GLU A 175 0.28 -20.36 19.84
N MET A 176 0.30 -19.53 18.77
CA MET A 176 1.52 -18.88 18.29
C MET A 176 2.07 -17.81 19.25
N GLY A 177 1.32 -17.46 20.30
CA GLY A 177 1.73 -16.45 21.27
C GLY A 177 1.35 -15.02 20.90
N ALA A 178 0.29 -14.83 20.13
CA ALA A 178 -0.28 -13.51 19.88
C ALA A 178 -0.92 -12.92 21.16
N ASP A 179 -0.75 -11.61 21.37
CA ASP A 179 -1.38 -10.89 22.49
C ASP A 179 -2.87 -10.58 22.22
N SER A 180 -3.26 -10.48 20.96
CA SER A 180 -4.65 -10.28 20.53
C SER A 180 -4.84 -10.74 19.08
N ILE A 181 -6.09 -10.99 18.70
CA ILE A 181 -6.46 -11.31 17.32
C ILE A 181 -7.33 -10.20 16.73
N CYS A 182 -7.13 -9.89 15.46
CA CYS A 182 -7.95 -8.95 14.70
C CYS A 182 -8.64 -9.64 13.52
N ILE A 183 -9.95 -9.51 13.40
CA ILE A 183 -10.66 -9.80 12.15
C ILE A 183 -10.55 -8.57 11.27
N LYS A 184 -9.85 -8.70 10.13
CA LYS A 184 -9.51 -7.58 9.24
C LYS A 184 -10.32 -7.66 7.95
N ASP A 185 -11.38 -6.91 7.89
CA ASP A 185 -12.28 -6.81 6.75
C ASP A 185 -11.98 -5.57 5.89
N MET A 186 -11.06 -5.72 4.94
CA MET A 186 -10.56 -4.63 4.09
C MET A 186 -11.56 -4.15 3.04
N ALA A 187 -12.54 -4.96 2.70
CA ALA A 187 -13.50 -4.64 1.64
C ALA A 187 -14.90 -4.31 2.16
N GLY A 188 -15.13 -4.40 3.47
CA GLY A 188 -16.46 -4.19 4.06
C GLY A 188 -17.43 -5.34 3.75
N LEU A 189 -16.91 -6.57 3.67
CA LEU A 189 -17.68 -7.78 3.32
C LEU A 189 -18.41 -8.39 4.51
N LEU A 190 -17.97 -8.10 5.73
CA LEU A 190 -18.53 -8.65 6.96
C LEU A 190 -19.87 -7.97 7.27
N LYS A 191 -20.95 -8.68 6.98
CA LYS A 191 -22.31 -8.21 7.23
C LYS A 191 -22.63 -8.17 8.73
N PRO A 192 -23.54 -7.30 9.21
CA PRO A 192 -23.81 -7.11 10.64
C PRO A 192 -24.12 -8.41 11.40
N TYR A 193 -25.01 -9.24 10.90
CA TYR A 193 -25.40 -10.49 11.56
C TYR A 193 -24.28 -11.55 11.51
N ALA A 194 -23.52 -11.60 10.41
CA ALA A 194 -22.34 -12.46 10.32
C ALA A 194 -21.24 -12.02 11.31
N ALA A 195 -21.09 -10.71 11.54
CA ALA A 195 -20.19 -10.19 12.56
C ALA A 195 -20.59 -10.65 13.97
N LYS A 196 -21.91 -10.62 14.29
CA LYS A 196 -22.39 -11.11 15.58
C LYS A 196 -22.09 -12.59 15.77
N GLU A 197 -22.30 -13.40 14.75
CA GLU A 197 -22.04 -14.84 14.79
C GLU A 197 -20.54 -15.13 14.93
N LEU A 198 -19.70 -14.53 14.07
CA LEU A 198 -18.26 -14.74 14.06
C LEU A 198 -17.61 -14.29 15.38
N ILE A 199 -17.89 -13.06 15.80
CA ILE A 199 -17.30 -12.52 17.05
C ILE A 199 -17.76 -13.34 18.25
N GLY A 200 -19.06 -13.73 18.32
CA GLY A 200 -19.57 -14.58 19.39
C GLY A 200 -18.87 -15.93 19.46
N ALA A 201 -18.60 -16.55 18.31
CA ALA A 201 -17.85 -17.81 18.25
C ALA A 201 -16.41 -17.64 18.70
N LEU A 202 -15.71 -16.59 18.23
CA LEU A 202 -14.32 -16.29 18.65
C LEU A 202 -14.25 -16.03 20.15
N LYS A 203 -15.14 -15.23 20.72
CA LYS A 203 -15.18 -14.92 22.15
C LYS A 203 -15.49 -16.14 23.02
N SER A 204 -16.19 -17.16 22.51
CA SER A 204 -16.42 -18.40 23.24
C SER A 204 -15.21 -19.34 23.27
N GLU A 205 -14.27 -19.20 22.33
CA GLU A 205 -13.16 -20.12 22.12
C GLU A 205 -11.81 -19.55 22.58
N LEU A 206 -11.63 -18.21 22.55
CA LEU A 206 -10.36 -17.54 22.79
C LEU A 206 -10.30 -16.89 24.18
N LYS A 207 -9.09 -16.84 24.74
CA LYS A 207 -8.78 -16.10 25.98
C LYS A 207 -8.20 -14.71 25.69
N ILE A 208 -7.55 -14.54 24.53
CA ILE A 208 -6.97 -13.27 24.11
C ILE A 208 -8.06 -12.31 23.59
N PRO A 209 -7.85 -10.99 23.64
CA PRO A 209 -8.79 -10.00 23.12
C PRO A 209 -9.06 -10.18 21.64
N VAL A 210 -10.31 -9.97 21.26
CA VAL A 210 -10.78 -9.96 19.86
C VAL A 210 -10.98 -8.53 19.41
N HIS A 211 -10.32 -8.16 18.31
CA HIS A 211 -10.38 -6.86 17.66
C HIS A 211 -11.14 -6.98 16.34
N LEU A 212 -11.95 -5.98 15.99
CA LEU A 212 -12.60 -5.89 14.68
C LEU A 212 -12.12 -4.66 13.93
N HIS A 213 -11.63 -4.87 12.72
CA HIS A 213 -11.34 -3.85 11.72
C HIS A 213 -12.24 -4.08 10.50
N THR A 214 -13.00 -3.09 10.10
CA THR A 214 -13.82 -3.15 8.87
C THR A 214 -13.82 -1.81 8.16
N HIS A 215 -13.95 -1.85 6.82
CA HIS A 215 -14.18 -0.67 6.01
C HIS A 215 -15.68 -0.45 5.79
N ASP A 216 -16.08 0.81 5.60
CA ASP A 216 -17.49 1.19 5.46
C ASP A 216 -17.91 1.42 3.99
N SER A 217 -17.29 0.70 3.08
CA SER A 217 -17.53 0.84 1.65
C SER A 217 -18.93 0.42 1.22
N THR A 218 -19.59 -0.43 2.02
CA THR A 218 -20.98 -0.86 1.79
C THR A 218 -22.02 -0.01 2.52
N GLY A 219 -21.59 0.86 3.46
CA GLY A 219 -22.46 1.64 4.33
C GLY A 219 -23.04 0.86 5.52
N ASN A 220 -22.61 -0.38 5.72
CA ASN A 220 -23.05 -1.22 6.84
C ASN A 220 -22.08 -1.20 8.03
N GLY A 221 -20.98 -0.44 7.95
CA GLY A 221 -19.89 -0.52 8.89
C GLY A 221 -20.30 -0.23 10.34
N VAL A 222 -21.08 0.82 10.59
CA VAL A 222 -21.62 1.13 11.94
C VAL A 222 -22.49 -0.02 12.45
N ALA A 223 -23.40 -0.54 11.63
CA ALA A 223 -24.24 -1.67 12.01
C ALA A 223 -23.43 -2.94 12.29
N THR A 224 -22.40 -3.21 11.51
CA THR A 224 -21.46 -4.32 11.72
C THR A 224 -20.76 -4.20 13.07
N VAL A 225 -20.25 -3.01 13.40
CA VAL A 225 -19.57 -2.75 14.70
C VAL A 225 -20.56 -2.89 15.87
N LEU A 226 -21.79 -2.39 15.75
CA LEU A 226 -22.81 -2.55 16.80
C LEU A 226 -23.18 -4.03 17.02
N MET A 227 -23.31 -4.83 15.97
CA MET A 227 -23.56 -6.26 16.10
C MET A 227 -22.37 -7.03 16.69
N ALA A 228 -21.15 -6.63 16.37
CA ALA A 228 -19.94 -7.14 17.02
C ALA A 228 -19.88 -6.74 18.51
N ALA A 229 -20.31 -5.53 18.84
CA ALA A 229 -20.43 -5.04 20.22
C ALA A 229 -21.39 -5.95 21.01
N GLU A 230 -22.55 -6.23 20.48
CA GLU A 230 -23.52 -7.17 21.07
C GLU A 230 -22.94 -8.57 21.31
N ALA A 231 -22.02 -9.01 20.43
CA ALA A 231 -21.35 -10.31 20.54
C ALA A 231 -20.12 -10.30 21.47
N GLY A 232 -19.75 -9.16 22.04
CA GLY A 232 -18.67 -9.06 23.04
C GLY A 232 -17.29 -8.77 22.46
N VAL A 233 -17.17 -8.16 21.28
CA VAL A 233 -15.87 -7.69 20.77
C VAL A 233 -15.17 -6.78 21.78
N ASP A 234 -13.85 -6.89 21.91
CA ASP A 234 -13.11 -6.11 22.92
C ASP A 234 -12.65 -4.75 22.39
N ILE A 235 -12.23 -4.70 21.11
CA ILE A 235 -11.64 -3.52 20.51
C ILE A 235 -12.18 -3.38 19.08
N VAL A 236 -12.40 -2.14 18.63
CA VAL A 236 -12.83 -1.84 17.25
C VAL A 236 -12.01 -0.71 16.65
N ASP A 237 -11.72 -0.82 15.35
CA ASP A 237 -11.12 0.26 14.58
C ASP A 237 -12.22 1.18 14.03
N LEU A 238 -12.06 2.45 14.30
CA LEU A 238 -12.95 3.51 13.84
C LEU A 238 -12.13 4.70 13.33
N ALA A 239 -12.76 5.56 12.57
CA ALA A 239 -12.16 6.82 12.16
C ALA A 239 -13.02 7.98 12.61
N ILE A 240 -12.37 9.10 12.99
CA ILE A 240 -13.08 10.35 13.29
C ILE A 240 -14.03 10.72 12.13
N GLU A 241 -15.21 11.24 12.44
CA GLU A 241 -16.32 11.42 11.50
C GLU A 241 -15.94 12.00 10.13
N SER A 242 -15.12 13.05 10.10
CA SER A 242 -14.69 13.71 8.86
C SER A 242 -13.74 12.90 8.00
N MET A 243 -13.13 11.86 8.56
CA MET A 243 -12.19 10.93 7.89
C MET A 243 -12.70 9.50 7.90
N SER A 244 -14.00 9.31 8.09
CA SER A 244 -14.67 8.01 8.14
C SER A 244 -15.48 7.72 6.88
N THR A 245 -16.09 6.53 6.83
CA THR A 245 -17.00 6.03 5.79
C THR A 245 -16.37 5.84 4.41
N LEU A 246 -17.18 5.41 3.43
CA LEU A 246 -16.72 5.11 2.07
C LEU A 246 -15.58 4.07 2.08
N THR A 247 -14.42 4.44 1.57
CA THR A 247 -13.23 3.55 1.57
C THR A 247 -12.49 3.50 2.91
N SER A 248 -12.92 4.28 3.91
CA SER A 248 -12.37 4.32 5.26
C SER A 248 -13.17 3.45 6.25
N GLN A 249 -12.82 3.53 7.53
CA GLN A 249 -13.50 2.83 8.62
C GLN A 249 -14.84 3.50 8.97
N PRO A 250 -15.72 2.81 9.73
CA PRO A 250 -16.96 3.40 10.23
C PRO A 250 -16.72 4.63 11.10
N SER A 251 -17.72 5.53 11.12
CA SER A 251 -17.67 6.78 11.90
C SER A 251 -17.61 6.49 13.40
N MET A 252 -16.53 6.96 14.03
CA MET A 252 -16.33 6.88 15.47
C MET A 252 -17.43 7.61 16.23
N ASN A 253 -17.72 8.86 15.86
CA ASN A 253 -18.74 9.67 16.51
C ASN A 253 -20.11 8.98 16.50
N SER A 254 -20.46 8.32 15.37
CA SER A 254 -21.72 7.60 15.25
C SER A 254 -21.77 6.35 16.15
N VAL A 255 -20.68 5.58 16.22
CA VAL A 255 -20.61 4.38 17.08
C VAL A 255 -20.63 4.77 18.56
N VAL A 256 -19.85 5.78 18.96
CA VAL A 256 -19.82 6.28 20.36
C VAL A 256 -21.21 6.75 20.78
N ALA A 257 -21.86 7.59 19.95
CA ALA A 257 -23.22 8.06 20.24
C ALA A 257 -24.25 6.91 20.37
N ALA A 258 -24.15 5.89 19.51
CA ALA A 258 -25.05 4.74 19.54
C ALA A 258 -24.87 3.85 20.78
N LEU A 259 -23.67 3.81 21.36
CA LEU A 259 -23.34 2.99 22.54
C LEU A 259 -23.52 3.72 23.86
N GLN A 260 -23.71 5.06 23.86
CA GLN A 260 -23.91 5.83 25.09
C GLN A 260 -25.01 5.25 25.97
N GLY A 261 -24.72 5.11 27.28
CA GLY A 261 -25.66 4.60 28.27
C GLY A 261 -25.95 3.12 28.20
N THR A 262 -25.26 2.37 27.31
CA THR A 262 -25.36 0.89 27.27
C THR A 262 -24.24 0.27 28.11
N ASP A 263 -24.29 -1.06 28.30
CA ASP A 263 -23.23 -1.85 28.93
C ASP A 263 -21.95 -1.95 28.05
N ARG A 264 -21.98 -1.40 26.85
CA ARG A 264 -20.88 -1.32 25.89
C ARG A 264 -20.36 0.11 25.69
N ASP A 265 -20.85 1.07 26.48
CA ASP A 265 -20.45 2.48 26.41
C ASP A 265 -18.94 2.65 26.47
N THR A 266 -18.39 3.39 25.54
CA THR A 266 -16.94 3.62 25.40
C THR A 266 -16.37 4.58 26.44
N GLY A 267 -17.23 5.43 27.01
CA GLY A 267 -16.84 6.54 27.89
C GLY A 267 -16.14 7.71 27.20
N LEU A 268 -16.06 7.72 25.87
CA LEU A 268 -15.44 8.82 25.12
C LEU A 268 -16.39 10.03 25.01
N ASP A 269 -15.83 11.24 25.12
CA ASP A 269 -16.56 12.50 25.04
C ASP A 269 -16.83 12.90 23.58
N LEU A 270 -18.12 13.05 23.23
CA LEU A 270 -18.54 13.39 21.86
C LEU A 270 -18.15 14.82 21.45
N ASP A 271 -18.05 15.77 22.40
CA ASP A 271 -17.65 17.14 22.09
C ASP A 271 -16.15 17.19 21.72
N GLU A 272 -15.30 16.46 22.46
CA GLU A 272 -13.89 16.30 22.12
C GLU A 272 -13.71 15.62 20.75
N LEU A 273 -14.45 14.55 20.48
CA LEU A 273 -14.43 13.89 19.18
C LEU A 273 -14.89 14.83 18.05
N SER A 274 -15.94 15.65 18.29
CA SER A 274 -16.41 16.62 17.31
C SER A 274 -15.39 17.73 17.04
N GLU A 275 -14.60 18.13 18.04
CA GLU A 275 -13.50 19.07 17.84
C GLU A 275 -12.43 18.50 16.92
N LEU A 276 -12.01 17.24 17.15
CA LEU A 276 -11.09 16.51 16.27
C LEU A 276 -11.68 16.36 14.85
N GLY A 277 -12.98 16.06 14.76
CA GLY A 277 -13.70 15.97 13.49
C GLY A 277 -13.65 17.28 12.69
N ARG A 278 -13.86 18.44 13.36
CA ARG A 278 -13.72 19.76 12.73
C ARG A 278 -12.30 20.02 12.23
N TYR A 279 -11.28 19.61 12.99
CA TYR A 279 -9.89 19.78 12.59
C TYR A 279 -9.59 18.97 11.32
N TYR A 280 -9.82 17.66 11.35
CA TYR A 280 -9.54 16.79 10.20
C TYR A 280 -10.44 17.08 8.99
N GLY A 281 -11.64 17.62 9.21
CA GLY A 281 -12.50 18.11 8.13
C GLY A 281 -11.88 19.27 7.35
N ARG A 282 -11.13 20.15 8.02
CA ARG A 282 -10.35 21.21 7.33
C ARG A 282 -9.16 20.62 6.59
N VAL A 283 -8.43 19.70 7.22
CA VAL A 283 -7.30 19.00 6.59
C VAL A 283 -7.74 18.27 5.32
N ARG A 284 -8.83 17.49 5.38
CA ARG A 284 -9.34 16.73 4.23
C ARG A 284 -9.62 17.62 3.02
N LYS A 285 -10.12 18.83 3.24
CA LYS A 285 -10.38 19.79 2.15
C LYS A 285 -9.13 20.18 1.37
N VAL A 286 -7.98 20.25 2.03
CA VAL A 286 -6.69 20.55 1.38
C VAL A 286 -6.32 19.44 0.39
N TYR A 287 -6.67 18.18 0.71
CA TYR A 287 -6.30 17.00 -0.07
C TYR A 287 -7.42 16.45 -0.96
N LYS A 288 -8.48 17.22 -1.19
CA LYS A 288 -9.65 16.80 -1.97
C LYS A 288 -9.31 16.22 -3.36
N GLN A 289 -8.24 16.71 -3.99
CA GLN A 289 -7.80 16.22 -5.32
C GLN A 289 -7.27 14.78 -5.30
N PHE A 290 -6.94 14.28 -4.11
CA PHE A 290 -6.44 12.90 -3.93
C PHE A 290 -7.53 11.94 -3.44
N GLU A 291 -8.78 12.39 -3.32
CA GLU A 291 -9.88 11.52 -2.89
C GLU A 291 -10.12 10.38 -3.88
N SER A 292 -10.53 9.24 -3.34
CA SER A 292 -10.69 7.99 -4.08
C SER A 292 -11.79 7.99 -5.16
N GLY A 293 -12.61 9.04 -5.21
CA GLY A 293 -13.69 9.17 -6.19
C GLY A 293 -14.97 8.40 -5.84
N MET A 294 -14.99 7.61 -4.77
CA MET A 294 -16.22 6.98 -4.26
C MET A 294 -17.06 8.04 -3.54
N ASN A 295 -18.24 8.36 -4.08
CA ASN A 295 -19.11 9.42 -3.57
C ASN A 295 -20.25 8.90 -2.68
N ALA A 296 -20.51 7.60 -2.69
CA ALA A 296 -21.53 6.94 -1.88
C ALA A 296 -21.14 5.48 -1.60
N PRO A 297 -21.58 4.90 -0.48
CA PRO A 297 -21.44 3.47 -0.23
C PRO A 297 -22.13 2.65 -1.33
N ASN A 298 -21.58 1.47 -1.64
CA ASN A 298 -22.09 0.62 -2.71
C ASN A 298 -22.16 -0.86 -2.29
N VAL A 299 -23.35 -1.42 -2.29
CA VAL A 299 -23.59 -2.83 -1.94
C VAL A 299 -23.15 -3.82 -3.03
N ASP A 300 -22.84 -3.36 -4.24
CA ASP A 300 -22.24 -4.19 -5.29
C ASP A 300 -20.89 -4.79 -4.85
N ILE A 301 -20.27 -4.22 -3.82
CA ILE A 301 -19.05 -4.76 -3.20
C ILE A 301 -19.28 -6.19 -2.71
N TYR A 302 -20.47 -6.54 -2.21
CA TYR A 302 -20.79 -7.93 -1.85
C TYR A 302 -20.80 -8.88 -3.05
N LYS A 303 -20.95 -8.37 -4.27
CA LYS A 303 -20.98 -9.17 -5.50
C LYS A 303 -19.58 -9.28 -6.12
N TYR A 304 -18.86 -8.17 -6.22
CA TYR A 304 -17.58 -8.11 -6.94
C TYR A 304 -16.37 -8.20 -6.01
N GLU A 305 -16.55 -7.94 -4.73
CA GLU A 305 -15.54 -8.01 -3.66
C GLU A 305 -14.28 -7.15 -3.93
N ILE A 306 -14.45 -6.02 -4.61
CA ILE A 306 -13.35 -5.09 -4.94
C ILE A 306 -13.16 -4.12 -3.77
N PRO A 307 -12.01 -4.14 -3.05
CA PRO A 307 -11.73 -3.16 -2.00
C PRO A 307 -11.66 -1.74 -2.56
N GLY A 308 -12.04 -0.73 -1.76
CA GLY A 308 -12.11 0.66 -2.22
C GLY A 308 -10.82 1.19 -2.84
N GLY A 309 -9.66 0.91 -2.24
CA GLY A 309 -8.36 1.29 -2.82
C GLY A 309 -8.06 0.58 -4.15
N GLN A 310 -8.45 -0.68 -4.29
CA GLN A 310 -8.29 -1.42 -5.54
C GLN A 310 -9.28 -0.93 -6.61
N TYR A 311 -10.50 -0.57 -6.22
CA TYR A 311 -11.49 0.01 -7.13
C TYR A 311 -10.93 1.26 -7.82
N SER A 312 -10.38 2.20 -7.04
CA SER A 312 -9.80 3.44 -7.58
C SER A 312 -8.59 3.17 -8.47
N ASN A 313 -7.72 2.23 -8.08
CA ASN A 313 -6.57 1.84 -8.90
C ASN A 313 -7.01 1.18 -10.22
N LEU A 314 -7.96 0.29 -10.17
CA LEU A 314 -8.48 -0.43 -11.33
C LEU A 314 -9.14 0.55 -12.32
N LEU A 315 -9.95 1.49 -11.83
CA LEU A 315 -10.56 2.52 -12.64
C LEU A 315 -9.50 3.38 -13.35
N ALA A 316 -8.51 3.88 -12.61
CA ALA A 316 -7.43 4.68 -13.18
C ALA A 316 -6.61 3.92 -14.24
N GLN A 317 -6.33 2.62 -14.01
CA GLN A 317 -5.64 1.77 -14.97
C GLN A 317 -6.45 1.59 -16.27
N VAL A 318 -7.75 1.29 -16.15
CA VAL A 318 -8.65 1.11 -17.31
C VAL A 318 -8.82 2.42 -18.08
N GLU A 319 -8.92 3.57 -17.40
CA GLU A 319 -8.96 4.89 -18.02
C GLU A 319 -7.66 5.20 -18.78
N SER A 320 -6.50 4.91 -18.19
CA SER A 320 -5.20 5.13 -18.84
C SER A 320 -4.98 4.29 -20.11
N MET A 321 -5.67 3.16 -20.20
CA MET A 321 -5.68 2.29 -21.37
C MET A 321 -6.73 2.69 -22.43
N GLY A 322 -7.52 3.76 -22.17
CA GLY A 322 -8.61 4.16 -23.05
C GLY A 322 -9.84 3.25 -23.03
N MET A 323 -9.94 2.38 -22.02
CA MET A 323 -10.97 1.34 -21.90
C MET A 323 -12.04 1.67 -20.84
N LYS A 324 -12.24 2.94 -20.51
CA LYS A 324 -13.20 3.39 -19.48
C LYS A 324 -14.60 2.81 -19.65
N ASN A 325 -15.06 2.64 -20.89
CA ASN A 325 -16.37 2.11 -21.20
C ASN A 325 -16.53 0.61 -20.86
N GLN A 326 -15.44 -0.10 -20.59
CA GLN A 326 -15.42 -1.52 -20.21
C GLN A 326 -15.32 -1.73 -18.70
N PHE A 327 -15.55 -0.69 -17.90
CA PHE A 327 -15.39 -0.78 -16.45
C PHE A 327 -16.35 -1.79 -15.79
N GLU A 328 -17.57 -1.93 -16.29
CA GLU A 328 -18.51 -2.96 -15.81
C GLU A 328 -18.04 -4.38 -16.15
N GLU A 329 -17.47 -4.57 -17.33
CA GLU A 329 -16.89 -5.85 -17.75
C GLU A 329 -15.69 -6.23 -16.88
N ILE A 330 -14.80 -5.27 -16.56
CA ILE A 330 -13.66 -5.57 -15.71
C ILE A 330 -14.04 -5.90 -14.28
N LYS A 331 -15.12 -5.35 -13.73
CA LYS A 331 -15.64 -5.76 -12.41
C LYS A 331 -16.06 -7.23 -12.42
N GLU A 332 -16.73 -7.67 -13.47
CA GLU A 332 -17.11 -9.08 -13.62
C GLU A 332 -15.89 -9.99 -13.83
N LEU A 333 -14.91 -9.55 -14.62
CA LEU A 333 -13.65 -10.28 -14.79
C LEU A 333 -12.82 -10.32 -13.50
N TYR A 334 -12.89 -9.28 -12.65
CA TYR A 334 -12.25 -9.29 -11.33
C TYR A 334 -12.85 -10.38 -10.44
N ARG A 335 -14.18 -10.54 -10.44
CA ARG A 335 -14.86 -11.60 -9.72
C ARG A 335 -14.46 -12.99 -10.24
N GLN A 336 -14.42 -13.17 -11.57
CA GLN A 336 -14.00 -14.43 -12.19
C GLN A 336 -12.50 -14.73 -11.92
N ALA A 337 -11.64 -13.72 -11.99
CA ALA A 337 -10.25 -13.86 -11.61
C ALA A 337 -10.08 -14.31 -10.17
N ASN A 338 -10.87 -13.74 -9.24
CA ASN A 338 -10.88 -14.14 -7.85
C ASN A 338 -11.30 -15.61 -7.66
N GLU A 339 -12.34 -16.07 -8.38
CA GLU A 339 -12.76 -17.47 -8.38
C GLU A 339 -11.65 -18.40 -8.88
N LEU A 340 -10.98 -18.05 -9.99
CA LEU A 340 -9.87 -18.80 -10.56
C LEU A 340 -8.65 -18.88 -9.62
N LEU A 341 -8.45 -17.86 -8.81
CA LEU A 341 -7.37 -17.79 -7.80
C LEU A 341 -7.75 -18.44 -6.46
N GLY A 342 -8.97 -19.00 -6.32
CA GLY A 342 -9.40 -19.71 -5.10
C GLY A 342 -10.11 -18.83 -4.09
N ASN A 343 -10.76 -17.74 -4.51
CA ASN A 343 -11.48 -16.78 -3.64
C ASN A 343 -10.57 -16.20 -2.54
N VAL A 344 -9.38 -15.79 -2.94
CA VAL A 344 -8.37 -15.26 -2.01
C VAL A 344 -8.83 -13.98 -1.31
N THR A 345 -8.24 -13.71 -0.17
CA THR A 345 -8.45 -12.45 0.58
C THR A 345 -8.04 -11.23 -0.26
N LYS A 346 -8.77 -10.11 -0.13
CA LYS A 346 -8.58 -8.91 -0.95
C LYS A 346 -7.74 -7.86 -0.22
N VAL A 347 -6.56 -8.25 0.19
CA VAL A 347 -5.56 -7.38 0.85
C VAL A 347 -4.29 -7.35 0.01
N THR A 348 -3.40 -6.39 0.26
CA THR A 348 -2.11 -6.32 -0.43
C THR A 348 -1.20 -7.49 0.02
N PRO A 349 -0.56 -8.24 -0.91
CA PRO A 349 -0.50 -8.05 -2.36
C PRO A 349 -1.57 -8.80 -3.18
N THR A 350 -2.39 -9.69 -2.63
CA THR A 350 -3.38 -10.50 -3.38
C THR A 350 -4.38 -9.65 -4.16
N SER A 351 -4.84 -8.51 -3.62
CA SER A 351 -5.71 -7.60 -4.36
C SER A 351 -5.10 -7.11 -5.67
N LYS A 352 -3.77 -6.92 -5.69
CA LYS A 352 -3.03 -6.61 -6.93
C LYS A 352 -3.03 -7.80 -7.88
N VAL A 353 -2.80 -9.02 -7.38
CA VAL A 353 -2.79 -10.25 -8.20
C VAL A 353 -4.13 -10.43 -8.91
N VAL A 354 -5.25 -10.28 -8.17
CA VAL A 354 -6.60 -10.38 -8.76
C VAL A 354 -6.83 -9.29 -9.80
N GLY A 355 -6.43 -8.05 -9.52
CA GLY A 355 -6.56 -6.93 -10.46
C GLY A 355 -5.74 -7.11 -11.73
N ASP A 356 -4.48 -7.54 -11.59
CA ASP A 356 -3.59 -7.80 -12.73
C ASP A 356 -4.14 -8.93 -13.61
N MET A 357 -4.67 -9.99 -12.98
CA MET A 357 -5.33 -11.10 -13.68
C MET A 357 -6.58 -10.64 -14.44
N ALA A 358 -7.44 -9.83 -13.81
CA ALA A 358 -8.64 -9.30 -14.44
C ALA A 358 -8.31 -8.43 -15.68
N ILE A 359 -7.33 -7.54 -15.56
CA ILE A 359 -6.86 -6.71 -16.68
C ILE A 359 -6.26 -7.57 -17.79
N PHE A 360 -5.48 -8.59 -17.43
CA PHE A 360 -4.92 -9.53 -18.39
C PHE A 360 -6.02 -10.29 -19.14
N MET A 361 -7.04 -10.76 -18.43
CA MET A 361 -8.21 -11.43 -19.03
C MET A 361 -8.93 -10.48 -20.00
N LEU A 362 -9.19 -9.23 -19.60
CA LEU A 362 -9.85 -8.25 -20.46
C LEU A 362 -9.06 -8.01 -21.76
N LYS A 363 -7.76 -7.80 -21.66
CA LYS A 363 -6.89 -7.52 -22.82
C LYS A 363 -6.80 -8.65 -23.82
N ASN A 364 -6.93 -9.89 -23.36
CA ASN A 364 -6.79 -11.07 -24.19
C ASN A 364 -8.13 -11.73 -24.53
N GLY A 365 -9.27 -11.11 -24.18
CA GLY A 365 -10.61 -11.67 -24.43
C GLY A 365 -10.88 -12.96 -23.65
N LEU A 366 -10.25 -13.12 -22.48
CA LEU A 366 -10.37 -14.30 -21.63
C LEU A 366 -11.50 -14.14 -20.61
N ASN A 367 -12.08 -15.26 -20.24
CA ASN A 367 -13.00 -15.42 -19.13
C ASN A 367 -12.75 -16.79 -18.47
N LYS A 368 -13.46 -17.11 -17.39
CA LYS A 368 -13.27 -18.37 -16.66
C LYS A 368 -13.52 -19.63 -17.51
N ASP A 369 -14.34 -19.53 -18.56
CA ASP A 369 -14.74 -20.68 -19.36
C ASP A 369 -13.74 -20.98 -20.48
N ASN A 370 -13.07 -19.94 -21.04
CA ASN A 370 -12.15 -20.10 -22.18
C ASN A 370 -10.66 -20.02 -21.81
N ILE A 371 -10.32 -19.62 -20.58
CA ILE A 371 -8.91 -19.39 -20.17
C ILE A 371 -8.04 -20.64 -20.31
N PHE A 372 -8.58 -21.81 -20.05
CA PHE A 372 -7.83 -23.08 -20.17
C PHE A 372 -7.52 -23.48 -21.63
N GLU A 373 -8.28 -22.98 -22.58
CA GLU A 373 -8.06 -23.18 -24.00
C GLU A 373 -7.17 -22.10 -24.59
N LEU A 374 -7.57 -20.83 -24.42
CA LEU A 374 -6.92 -19.68 -25.07
C LEU A 374 -5.70 -19.14 -24.30
N GLY A 375 -5.55 -19.49 -23.02
CA GLY A 375 -4.48 -18.97 -22.15
C GLY A 375 -3.17 -19.76 -22.23
N GLN A 376 -3.13 -20.94 -22.86
CA GLN A 376 -1.99 -21.87 -22.81
C GLN A 376 -0.68 -21.26 -23.32
N ASP A 377 -0.76 -20.49 -24.41
CA ASP A 377 0.42 -19.88 -25.04
C ASP A 377 0.71 -18.45 -24.55
N LEU A 378 -0.13 -17.91 -23.65
CA LEU A 378 0.00 -16.56 -23.17
C LEU A 378 1.00 -16.46 -22.01
N SER A 379 1.64 -15.29 -21.90
CA SER A 379 2.49 -14.93 -20.76
C SER A 379 1.68 -14.16 -19.75
N PHE A 380 1.46 -14.75 -18.58
CA PHE A 380 0.70 -14.14 -17.50
C PHE A 380 1.51 -13.04 -16.80
N PRO A 381 0.83 -12.06 -16.13
CA PRO A 381 1.51 -11.04 -15.34
C PRO A 381 2.43 -11.65 -14.27
N ALA A 382 3.57 -11.01 -14.00
CA ALA A 382 4.55 -11.51 -13.04
C ALA A 382 3.94 -11.76 -11.65
N SER A 383 3.05 -10.87 -11.19
CA SER A 383 2.36 -11.04 -9.90
C SER A 383 1.48 -12.30 -9.84
N VAL A 384 0.89 -12.69 -10.98
CA VAL A 384 0.07 -13.91 -11.09
C VAL A 384 0.97 -15.15 -11.11
N VAL A 385 2.10 -15.08 -11.84
CA VAL A 385 3.10 -16.16 -11.85
C VAL A 385 3.67 -16.37 -10.45
N ASP A 386 4.07 -15.31 -9.77
CA ASP A 386 4.60 -15.36 -8.39
C ASP A 386 3.57 -15.95 -7.40
N TYR A 387 2.30 -15.60 -7.56
CA TYR A 387 1.22 -16.19 -6.76
C TYR A 387 1.17 -17.71 -6.95
N PHE A 388 1.05 -18.21 -8.18
CA PHE A 388 1.00 -19.64 -8.46
C PHE A 388 2.30 -20.37 -8.17
N LYS A 389 3.43 -19.68 -8.18
CA LYS A 389 4.72 -20.21 -7.72
C LYS A 389 4.78 -20.38 -6.21
N GLY A 390 3.90 -19.73 -5.44
CA GLY A 390 3.88 -19.78 -3.98
C GLY A 390 4.79 -18.75 -3.30
N MET A 391 5.24 -17.73 -4.03
CA MET A 391 6.14 -16.68 -3.52
C MET A 391 5.50 -15.80 -2.44
N ILE A 392 4.18 -15.76 -2.35
CA ILE A 392 3.46 -14.99 -1.30
C ILE A 392 2.74 -15.89 -0.30
N GLY A 393 2.98 -17.20 -0.31
CA GLY A 393 2.35 -18.18 0.57
C GLY A 393 1.43 -19.15 -0.15
N GLN A 394 0.63 -19.90 0.61
CA GLN A 394 -0.30 -20.90 0.11
C GLN A 394 -1.74 -20.48 0.44
N PRO A 395 -2.65 -20.44 -0.54
CA PRO A 395 -4.07 -20.14 -0.28
C PRO A 395 -4.75 -21.30 0.43
N GLU A 396 -5.80 -20.99 1.19
CA GLU A 396 -6.69 -22.02 1.75
C GLU A 396 -7.30 -22.86 0.62
N GLY A 397 -7.30 -24.18 0.78
CA GLY A 397 -7.73 -25.12 -0.26
C GLY A 397 -6.70 -25.38 -1.38
N GLY A 398 -5.57 -24.71 -1.37
CA GLY A 398 -4.50 -24.87 -2.37
C GLY A 398 -4.77 -24.14 -3.69
N PHE A 399 -3.82 -24.23 -4.60
CA PHE A 399 -3.93 -23.66 -5.95
C PHE A 399 -4.77 -24.56 -6.87
N ASN A 400 -5.48 -23.96 -7.85
CA ASN A 400 -6.04 -24.71 -8.95
C ASN A 400 -4.90 -25.40 -9.75
N PRO A 401 -4.82 -26.74 -9.74
CA PRO A 401 -3.62 -27.43 -10.25
C PRO A 401 -3.45 -27.32 -11.77
N GLU A 402 -4.54 -27.23 -12.52
CA GLU A 402 -4.50 -27.09 -13.97
C GLU A 402 -4.02 -25.69 -14.36
N LEU A 403 -4.55 -24.66 -13.71
CA LEU A 403 -4.16 -23.28 -13.92
C LEU A 403 -2.70 -23.04 -13.46
N GLN A 404 -2.31 -23.61 -12.31
CA GLN A 404 -0.92 -23.56 -11.83
C GLN A 404 0.06 -24.15 -12.84
N LYS A 405 -0.24 -25.34 -13.37
CA LYS A 405 0.60 -26.00 -14.36
C LYS A 405 0.73 -25.16 -15.64
N MET A 406 -0.38 -24.61 -16.12
CA MET A 406 -0.43 -23.78 -17.31
C MET A 406 0.40 -22.48 -17.14
N ILE A 407 0.27 -21.80 -16.01
CA ILE A 407 0.93 -20.53 -15.75
C ILE A 407 2.43 -20.71 -15.49
N LEU A 408 2.82 -21.75 -14.74
CA LEU A 408 4.22 -22.00 -14.40
C LEU A 408 5.05 -22.59 -15.54
N LYS A 409 4.41 -23.11 -16.59
CA LYS A 409 5.09 -23.65 -17.81
C LYS A 409 6.28 -24.58 -17.48
N GLY A 410 6.14 -25.39 -16.43
CA GLY A 410 7.16 -26.36 -16.01
C GLY A 410 8.08 -25.87 -14.88
N GLU A 411 7.99 -24.63 -14.43
CA GLU A 411 8.64 -24.20 -13.20
C GLU A 411 8.05 -24.93 -11.99
N LYS A 412 8.91 -25.27 -11.02
CA LYS A 412 8.48 -25.96 -9.79
C LYS A 412 7.88 -24.95 -8.81
N PRO A 413 6.70 -25.22 -8.24
CA PRO A 413 6.13 -24.39 -7.19
C PRO A 413 6.93 -24.51 -5.89
N ILE A 414 6.86 -23.46 -5.08
CA ILE A 414 7.46 -23.38 -3.76
C ILE A 414 6.39 -23.80 -2.75
N THR A 415 6.74 -24.74 -1.88
CA THR A 415 5.84 -25.27 -0.83
C THR A 415 6.30 -24.89 0.56
N VAL A 416 7.54 -24.43 0.70
CA VAL A 416 8.11 -23.91 1.95
C VAL A 416 7.80 -22.44 2.12
N ARG A 417 8.02 -21.89 3.29
CA ARG A 417 7.86 -20.46 3.57
C ARG A 417 8.86 -19.64 2.72
N PRO A 418 8.41 -18.68 1.93
CA PRO A 418 9.28 -17.96 1.00
C PRO A 418 10.47 -17.25 1.65
N GLY A 419 10.31 -16.71 2.86
CA GLY A 419 11.37 -16.03 3.60
C GLY A 419 12.61 -16.90 3.85
N THR A 420 12.42 -18.22 4.01
CA THR A 420 13.54 -19.16 4.23
C THR A 420 14.40 -19.40 3.00
N LEU A 421 13.96 -18.95 1.83
CA LEU A 421 14.69 -19.10 0.57
C LEU A 421 15.54 -17.87 0.24
N LEU A 422 15.39 -16.81 1.00
CA LEU A 422 16.09 -15.55 0.77
C LEU A 422 17.36 -15.51 1.64
N PRO A 423 18.49 -15.04 1.10
CA PRO A 423 19.70 -14.84 1.87
C PRO A 423 19.53 -13.68 2.85
N ASP A 424 20.21 -13.75 3.97
CA ASP A 424 20.31 -12.66 4.93
C ASP A 424 20.90 -11.40 4.28
N VAL A 425 20.50 -10.24 4.77
CA VAL A 425 20.95 -8.93 4.28
C VAL A 425 22.17 -8.46 5.09
N ASP A 426 23.28 -8.22 4.41
CA ASP A 426 24.43 -7.55 5.01
C ASP A 426 24.15 -6.05 5.21
N PHE A 427 23.56 -5.70 6.36
CA PHE A 427 23.24 -4.32 6.70
C PHE A 427 24.47 -3.43 6.84
N ASP A 428 25.64 -3.98 7.20
CA ASP A 428 26.87 -3.20 7.28
C ASP A 428 27.39 -2.83 5.88
N ALA A 429 27.30 -3.74 4.93
CA ALA A 429 27.57 -3.43 3.53
C ALA A 429 26.59 -2.40 2.96
N VAL A 430 25.28 -2.49 3.30
CA VAL A 430 24.28 -1.49 2.89
C VAL A 430 24.60 -0.12 3.48
N LYS A 431 24.96 -0.03 4.77
CA LYS A 431 25.37 1.24 5.41
C LYS A 431 26.60 1.84 4.75
N ALA A 432 27.60 1.02 4.47
CA ALA A 432 28.82 1.46 3.79
C ALA A 432 28.52 2.02 2.39
N MET A 433 27.71 1.30 1.61
CA MET A 433 27.27 1.74 0.28
C MET A 433 26.50 3.07 0.33
N LEU A 434 25.58 3.22 1.28
CA LEU A 434 24.80 4.46 1.44
C LEU A 434 25.70 5.65 1.84
N LYS A 435 26.70 5.43 2.70
CA LYS A 435 27.70 6.46 3.07
C LYS A 435 28.56 6.89 1.89
N ASP A 436 28.96 5.95 1.03
CA ASP A 436 29.77 6.23 -0.16
C ASP A 436 28.97 7.01 -1.22
N LYS A 437 27.69 6.65 -1.41
CA LYS A 437 26.83 7.23 -2.45
C LYS A 437 26.23 8.58 -2.06
N TYR A 438 25.95 8.80 -0.78
CA TYR A 438 25.27 9.99 -0.26
C TYR A 438 26.06 10.59 0.90
N ASP A 439 25.98 11.92 1.06
CA ASP A 439 26.60 12.60 2.20
C ASP A 439 25.81 12.32 3.49
N LEU A 440 26.20 11.26 4.17
CA LEU A 440 25.60 10.80 5.42
C LEU A 440 26.59 10.83 6.59
N SER A 441 27.66 11.65 6.51
CA SER A 441 28.72 11.75 7.52
C SER A 441 28.22 12.21 8.88
N ASP A 442 27.20 13.06 8.91
CA ASP A 442 26.64 13.64 10.14
C ASP A 442 25.64 12.74 10.87
N PHE A 443 25.29 11.57 10.27
CA PHE A 443 24.33 10.66 10.86
C PHE A 443 25.00 9.67 11.82
N SER A 444 24.39 9.47 12.99
CA SER A 444 24.80 8.44 13.94
C SER A 444 24.61 7.03 13.36
N ASP A 445 25.33 6.04 13.90
CA ASP A 445 25.19 4.64 13.46
C ASP A 445 23.74 4.15 13.58
N TYR A 446 23.02 4.55 14.63
CA TYR A 446 21.59 4.22 14.78
C TYR A 446 20.72 4.82 13.66
N GLN A 447 20.96 6.06 13.26
CA GLN A 447 20.24 6.67 12.15
C GLN A 447 20.58 6.00 10.82
N LEU A 448 21.84 5.56 10.64
CA LEU A 448 22.26 4.80 9.47
C LEU A 448 21.61 3.43 9.41
N ASP A 449 21.41 2.77 10.55
CA ASP A 449 20.62 1.54 10.63
C ASP A 449 19.21 1.74 10.07
N LEU A 450 18.51 2.81 10.48
CA LEU A 450 17.15 3.12 10.00
C LEU A 450 17.13 3.39 8.49
N LYS A 451 18.18 4.06 7.97
CA LYS A 451 18.34 4.31 6.53
C LYS A 451 18.62 3.02 5.76
N ALA A 452 19.46 2.14 6.30
CA ALA A 452 19.75 0.84 5.71
C ALA A 452 18.50 -0.06 5.62
N VAL A 453 17.67 -0.06 6.67
CA VAL A 453 16.38 -0.75 6.66
C VAL A 453 15.44 -0.18 5.60
N SER A 454 15.35 1.16 5.50
CA SER A 454 14.52 1.82 4.47
C SER A 454 14.96 1.45 3.06
N TYR A 455 16.27 1.41 2.83
CA TYR A 455 16.84 0.96 1.56
C TYR A 455 16.54 -0.51 1.27
N ALA A 456 16.75 -1.40 2.24
CA ALA A 456 16.50 -2.85 2.09
C ALA A 456 15.03 -3.13 1.69
N LEU A 457 14.08 -2.36 2.25
CA LEU A 457 12.66 -2.49 1.92
C LEU A 457 12.34 -1.95 0.51
N TYR A 458 12.88 -0.79 0.17
CA TYR A 458 12.51 -0.06 -1.05
C TYR A 458 13.73 0.60 -1.71
N PRO A 459 14.65 -0.17 -2.32
CA PRO A 459 15.92 0.38 -2.82
C PRO A 459 15.73 1.59 -3.74
N LYS A 460 14.98 1.43 -4.82
CA LYS A 460 14.76 2.50 -5.80
C LYS A 460 14.03 3.72 -5.22
N VAL A 461 13.02 3.49 -4.37
CA VAL A 461 12.27 4.60 -3.74
C VAL A 461 13.15 5.40 -2.81
N TYR A 462 14.02 4.70 -2.07
CA TYR A 462 14.94 5.34 -1.15
C TYR A 462 16.04 6.11 -1.91
N GLU A 463 16.55 5.58 -3.01
CA GLU A 463 17.45 6.29 -3.92
C GLU A 463 16.82 7.57 -4.46
N ASP A 464 15.59 7.49 -5.01
CA ASP A 464 14.85 8.64 -5.52
C ASP A 464 14.58 9.70 -4.42
N TYR A 465 14.39 9.25 -3.17
CA TYR A 465 14.27 10.13 -2.02
C TYR A 465 15.58 10.86 -1.72
N CYS A 466 16.72 10.14 -1.69
CA CYS A 466 18.03 10.73 -1.45
C CYS A 466 18.44 11.69 -2.57
N GLU A 467 18.25 11.31 -3.83
CA GLU A 467 18.50 12.16 -5.01
C GLU A 467 17.68 13.45 -4.97
N HIS A 468 16.40 13.33 -4.57
CA HIS A 468 15.54 14.49 -4.40
C HIS A 468 16.04 15.40 -3.27
N PHE A 469 16.45 14.82 -2.15
CA PHE A 469 17.00 15.59 -1.03
C PHE A 469 18.30 16.31 -1.40
N GLN A 470 19.19 15.66 -2.15
CA GLN A 470 20.41 16.30 -2.66
C GLN A 470 20.12 17.45 -3.63
N ALA A 471 19.09 17.30 -4.48
CA ALA A 471 18.73 18.32 -5.48
C ALA A 471 17.98 19.52 -4.88
N TYR A 472 17.11 19.30 -3.88
CA TYR A 472 16.15 20.30 -3.41
C TYR A 472 16.19 20.56 -1.90
N ASN A 473 17.05 19.84 -1.16
CA ASN A 473 17.10 19.87 0.30
C ASN A 473 15.76 19.43 0.95
N ASP A 474 15.51 19.83 2.19
CA ASP A 474 14.33 19.47 2.97
C ASP A 474 13.09 20.26 2.53
N VAL A 475 12.33 19.69 1.60
CA VAL A 475 11.08 20.29 1.10
C VAL A 475 9.89 20.17 2.06
N THR A 476 10.04 19.44 3.19
CA THR A 476 8.98 19.36 4.21
C THR A 476 8.79 20.68 4.96
N ARG A 477 9.67 21.64 4.76
CA ARG A 477 9.55 23.01 5.25
C ARG A 477 8.58 23.88 4.45
N LEU A 478 8.16 23.43 3.25
CA LEU A 478 7.16 24.09 2.45
C LEU A 478 5.77 23.73 2.98
N GLU A 479 4.88 24.73 3.00
CA GLU A 479 3.46 24.45 3.26
C GLU A 479 2.90 23.45 2.24
N SER A 480 2.09 22.48 2.67
CA SER A 480 1.60 21.40 1.82
C SER A 480 0.89 21.88 0.56
N HIS A 481 0.13 22.99 0.64
CA HIS A 481 -0.54 23.52 -0.55
C HIS A 481 0.47 24.03 -1.60
N VAL A 482 1.59 24.62 -1.16
CA VAL A 482 2.67 25.06 -2.04
C VAL A 482 3.37 23.86 -2.66
N TYR A 483 3.66 22.83 -1.85
CA TYR A 483 4.33 21.63 -2.32
C TYR A 483 3.51 20.87 -3.37
N PHE A 484 2.19 20.68 -3.14
CA PHE A 484 1.35 19.88 -4.03
C PHE A 484 0.76 20.67 -5.19
N TYR A 485 0.46 21.96 -5.00
CA TYR A 485 -0.31 22.72 -5.98
C TYR A 485 0.47 23.92 -6.55
N GLY A 486 1.62 24.26 -5.96
CA GLY A 486 2.39 25.46 -6.32
C GLY A 486 1.72 26.76 -5.88
N LEU A 487 2.34 27.88 -6.22
CA LEU A 487 1.81 29.21 -5.97
C LEU A 487 1.10 29.75 -7.22
N ARG A 488 -0.01 30.44 -7.01
CA ARG A 488 -0.69 31.22 -8.06
C ARG A 488 0.02 32.56 -8.24
N ARG A 489 -0.13 33.17 -9.39
CA ARG A 489 0.44 34.50 -9.66
C ARG A 489 0.01 35.50 -8.59
N GLY A 490 0.95 36.16 -7.93
CA GLY A 490 0.76 37.10 -6.86
C GLY A 490 0.57 36.48 -5.48
N GLU A 491 0.52 35.14 -5.36
CA GLU A 491 0.42 34.41 -4.08
C GLU A 491 1.78 34.39 -3.38
N GLU A 492 1.73 34.45 -2.05
CA GLU A 492 2.91 34.50 -1.18
C GLU A 492 2.93 33.29 -0.23
N THR A 493 4.13 32.85 0.11
CA THR A 493 4.37 31.87 1.18
C THR A 493 5.59 32.27 2.01
N THR A 494 5.65 31.83 3.26
CA THR A 494 6.81 32.01 4.13
C THR A 494 7.53 30.69 4.32
N LEU A 495 8.81 30.64 3.93
CA LEU A 495 9.67 29.49 4.13
C LEU A 495 10.64 29.75 5.28
N LYS A 496 10.51 28.96 6.35
CA LYS A 496 11.45 28.97 7.49
C LYS A 496 12.71 28.20 7.16
N ILE A 497 13.82 28.87 6.95
CA ILE A 497 15.12 28.26 6.62
C ILE A 497 16.04 28.06 7.83
N GLY A 498 15.68 28.61 8.97
CA GLY A 498 16.41 28.51 10.24
C GLY A 498 15.73 29.28 11.34
N GLU A 499 16.28 29.21 12.56
CA GLU A 499 15.76 29.96 13.69
C GLU A 499 15.88 31.47 13.43
N GLY A 500 14.73 32.17 13.43
CA GLY A 500 14.67 33.60 13.12
C GLY A 500 15.01 33.97 11.67
N LYS A 501 15.04 33.02 10.75
CA LYS A 501 15.37 33.23 9.33
C LYS A 501 14.22 32.76 8.44
N ASP A 502 13.38 33.70 8.06
CA ASP A 502 12.23 33.47 7.20
C ASP A 502 12.46 34.09 5.81
N LEU A 503 12.09 33.36 4.76
CA LEU A 503 12.00 33.87 3.40
C LEU A 503 10.53 34.09 3.05
N LEU A 504 10.16 35.35 2.78
CA LEU A 504 8.88 35.66 2.16
C LEU A 504 9.02 35.51 0.65
N ILE A 505 8.32 34.56 0.06
CA ILE A 505 8.42 34.20 -1.36
C ILE A 505 7.07 34.49 -2.01
N LYS A 506 7.09 35.34 -3.05
CA LYS A 506 5.93 35.69 -3.87
C LYS A 506 6.16 35.22 -5.30
N PHE A 507 5.23 34.47 -5.84
CA PHE A 507 5.29 34.07 -7.25
C PHE A 507 4.75 35.21 -8.13
N MET A 508 5.61 35.71 -9.00
CA MET A 508 5.29 36.85 -9.86
C MET A 508 4.68 36.40 -11.18
N GLU A 509 5.43 35.61 -11.96
CA GLU A 509 4.96 35.12 -13.26
C GLU A 509 5.76 33.93 -13.77
N MET A 510 5.22 33.30 -14.81
CA MET A 510 5.84 32.23 -15.58
C MET A 510 5.80 32.60 -17.08
N SER A 511 6.95 32.49 -17.74
CA SER A 511 7.06 32.74 -19.17
C SER A 511 6.31 31.71 -20.02
N ALA A 512 6.05 32.02 -21.30
CA ALA A 512 5.77 30.99 -22.29
C ALA A 512 6.97 30.03 -22.40
N PRO A 513 6.76 28.75 -22.79
CA PRO A 513 7.86 27.85 -23.04
C PRO A 513 8.70 28.29 -24.23
N ASP A 514 10.01 28.10 -24.15
CA ASP A 514 10.90 28.27 -25.31
C ASP A 514 10.86 27.05 -26.25
N GLU A 515 11.71 27.05 -27.27
CA GLU A 515 11.80 25.95 -28.25
C GLU A 515 12.28 24.64 -27.65
N GLU A 516 12.99 24.69 -26.50
CA GLU A 516 13.45 23.51 -25.74
C GLU A 516 12.45 23.09 -24.68
N GLY A 517 11.29 23.74 -24.57
CA GLY A 517 10.27 23.48 -23.57
C GLY A 517 10.63 23.97 -22.17
N LYS A 518 11.57 24.90 -22.05
CA LYS A 518 11.92 25.54 -20.79
C LYS A 518 11.06 26.76 -20.54
N ARG A 519 10.81 27.04 -19.24
CA ARG A 519 10.11 28.25 -18.78
C ARG A 519 10.96 28.99 -17.76
N VAL A 520 10.83 30.29 -17.73
CA VAL A 520 11.39 31.16 -16.68
C VAL A 520 10.27 31.45 -15.67
N LEU A 521 10.54 31.15 -14.41
CA LEU A 521 9.69 31.47 -13.27
C LEU A 521 10.33 32.66 -12.53
N SER A 522 9.55 33.74 -12.34
CA SER A 522 10.00 34.92 -11.61
C SER A 522 9.38 34.94 -10.20
N PHE A 523 10.22 35.08 -9.20
CA PHE A 523 9.82 35.18 -7.79
C PHE A 523 10.37 36.46 -7.18
N GLU A 524 9.62 37.05 -6.26
CA GLU A 524 10.13 38.07 -5.33
C GLU A 524 10.45 37.36 -4.00
N ILE A 525 11.71 37.44 -3.56
CA ILE A 525 12.19 36.82 -2.31
C ILE A 525 12.71 37.95 -1.43
N ASN A 526 12.03 38.22 -0.29
CA ASN A 526 12.33 39.32 0.63
C ASN A 526 12.56 40.66 -0.12
N GLY A 527 11.68 41.00 -1.07
CA GLY A 527 11.74 42.22 -1.87
C GLY A 527 12.74 42.22 -3.03
N SER A 528 13.44 41.11 -3.26
CA SER A 528 14.39 40.97 -4.39
C SER A 528 13.87 39.98 -5.42
N VAL A 529 13.81 40.39 -6.69
CA VAL A 529 13.39 39.52 -7.78
C VAL A 529 14.48 38.47 -8.09
N ARG A 530 14.05 37.21 -8.25
CA ARG A 530 14.86 36.07 -8.67
C ARG A 530 14.16 35.31 -9.79
N GLU A 531 14.93 34.85 -10.74
CA GLU A 531 14.43 34.05 -11.86
C GLU A 531 15.03 32.65 -11.82
N VAL A 532 14.21 31.65 -12.10
CA VAL A 532 14.60 30.24 -12.16
C VAL A 532 14.09 29.66 -13.49
N THR A 533 15.01 29.10 -14.26
CA THR A 533 14.64 28.38 -15.50
C THR A 533 14.37 26.91 -15.18
N VAL A 534 13.21 26.42 -15.59
CA VAL A 534 12.78 25.02 -15.35
C VAL A 534 12.32 24.36 -16.65
N GLN A 535 12.52 23.05 -16.75
CA GLN A 535 11.95 22.24 -17.83
C GLN A 535 10.45 22.01 -17.56
N ASP A 536 9.58 22.36 -18.49
CA ASP A 536 8.15 22.04 -18.40
C ASP A 536 7.93 20.57 -18.75
N LYS A 537 7.77 19.73 -17.72
CA LYS A 537 7.58 18.28 -17.87
C LYS A 537 6.22 17.89 -18.50
N LYS A 538 5.28 18.84 -18.65
CA LYS A 538 3.98 18.62 -19.29
C LYS A 538 4.04 18.84 -20.80
N LEU A 539 5.05 19.55 -21.29
CA LEU A 539 5.26 19.70 -22.71
C LEU A 539 6.00 18.46 -23.21
N GLU A 540 5.38 17.74 -24.13
CA GLU A 540 6.11 16.80 -24.97
C GLU A 540 7.10 17.66 -25.78
N VAL A 541 8.33 17.77 -25.31
CA VAL A 541 9.44 18.17 -26.20
C VAL A 541 9.36 17.15 -27.33
N LYS A 542 9.37 17.61 -28.58
CA LYS A 542 9.47 16.72 -29.75
C LYS A 542 10.77 15.95 -29.63
N SER A 543 10.77 14.92 -28.78
CA SER A 543 11.81 13.90 -28.78
C SER A 543 11.71 13.22 -30.15
N ASP A 544 12.80 12.94 -30.76
CA ASP A 544 12.90 12.17 -32.01
C ASP A 544 11.83 11.09 -32.00
N LYS A 545 10.96 11.11 -33.04
CA LYS A 545 9.87 10.15 -33.14
C LYS A 545 10.47 8.75 -33.03
N LYS A 546 10.28 8.08 -31.89
CA LYS A 546 10.72 6.70 -31.73
C LYS A 546 10.17 5.87 -32.88
N LEU A 547 11.01 5.03 -33.45
CA LEU A 547 10.63 4.16 -34.56
C LEU A 547 9.44 3.30 -34.12
N LYS A 548 8.46 3.16 -35.00
CA LYS A 548 7.33 2.25 -34.75
C LYS A 548 7.69 0.84 -35.23
N ALA A 549 7.29 -0.16 -34.47
CA ALA A 549 7.41 -1.55 -34.89
C ALA A 549 6.46 -1.80 -36.06
N ASP A 550 6.99 -2.34 -37.14
CA ASP A 550 6.18 -2.82 -38.25
C ASP A 550 5.53 -4.15 -37.87
N LYS A 551 4.20 -4.15 -37.76
CA LYS A 551 3.42 -5.35 -37.38
C LYS A 551 3.53 -6.51 -38.38
N SER A 552 3.89 -6.21 -39.62
CA SER A 552 4.11 -7.23 -40.67
C SER A 552 5.51 -7.85 -40.61
N ASN A 553 6.45 -7.24 -39.87
CA ASN A 553 7.81 -7.71 -39.71
C ASN A 553 7.96 -8.50 -38.41
N SER A 554 8.04 -9.82 -38.50
CA SER A 554 8.20 -10.72 -37.34
C SER A 554 9.49 -10.50 -36.56
N ALA A 555 10.49 -9.83 -37.15
CA ALA A 555 11.74 -9.49 -36.49
C ALA A 555 11.58 -8.24 -35.56
N HIS A 556 10.50 -7.49 -35.65
CA HIS A 556 10.28 -6.31 -34.81
C HIS A 556 9.52 -6.67 -33.52
N VAL A 557 10.05 -6.29 -32.39
CA VAL A 557 9.36 -6.35 -31.11
C VAL A 557 8.91 -4.95 -30.71
N GLY A 558 7.61 -4.73 -30.76
CA GLY A 558 6.98 -3.47 -30.42
C GLY A 558 6.40 -3.47 -29.02
N SER A 559 6.34 -2.31 -28.40
CA SER A 559 5.67 -2.13 -27.11
C SER A 559 4.17 -2.43 -27.22
N THR A 560 3.67 -3.26 -26.30
CA THR A 560 2.25 -3.63 -26.21
C THR A 560 1.44 -2.66 -25.36
N ILE A 561 2.11 -1.86 -24.50
CA ILE A 561 1.49 -0.87 -23.60
C ILE A 561 2.31 0.40 -23.58
N PRO A 562 1.71 1.58 -23.33
CA PRO A 562 2.49 2.76 -23.00
C PRO A 562 3.06 2.61 -21.59
N GLY A 563 4.31 3.01 -21.38
CA GLY A 563 4.96 2.86 -20.06
C GLY A 563 6.42 3.28 -20.07
N THR A 564 7.12 2.94 -19.01
CA THR A 564 8.56 3.15 -18.87
C THR A 564 9.27 1.79 -18.92
N VAL A 565 10.38 1.70 -19.63
CA VAL A 565 11.23 0.51 -19.60
C VAL A 565 11.87 0.42 -18.21
N SER A 566 11.46 -0.56 -17.42
CA SER A 566 11.98 -0.78 -16.06
C SER A 566 13.33 -1.49 -16.11
N GLN A 567 13.44 -2.52 -16.96
CA GLN A 567 14.64 -3.33 -17.06
C GLN A 567 14.79 -3.93 -18.46
N VAL A 568 16.03 -4.08 -18.94
CA VAL A 568 16.37 -4.79 -20.17
C VAL A 568 17.26 -5.98 -19.80
N PHE A 569 16.87 -7.19 -20.19
CA PHE A 569 17.56 -8.44 -19.81
C PHE A 569 18.54 -8.95 -20.86
N VAL A 570 18.46 -8.47 -22.10
CA VAL A 570 19.22 -8.99 -23.24
C VAL A 570 20.18 -7.94 -23.79
N LYS A 571 21.17 -8.42 -24.57
CA LYS A 571 22.17 -7.58 -25.25
C LYS A 571 22.11 -7.82 -26.76
N GLU A 572 22.60 -6.83 -27.52
CA GLU A 572 22.77 -6.99 -28.98
C GLU A 572 23.72 -8.14 -29.26
N GLY A 573 23.36 -9.02 -30.21
CA GLY A 573 24.07 -10.22 -30.54
C GLY A 573 23.78 -11.46 -29.69
N GLU A 574 22.90 -11.36 -28.68
CA GLU A 574 22.54 -12.47 -27.81
C GLU A 574 21.53 -13.40 -28.49
N GLU A 575 21.76 -14.71 -28.38
CA GLU A 575 20.80 -15.73 -28.76
C GLU A 575 19.72 -15.88 -27.71
N VAL A 576 18.46 -15.78 -28.11
CA VAL A 576 17.30 -15.93 -27.21
C VAL A 576 16.33 -16.97 -27.74
N LYS A 577 15.67 -17.66 -26.83
CA LYS A 577 14.66 -18.68 -27.16
C LYS A 577 13.26 -18.09 -27.04
N GLN A 578 12.30 -18.70 -27.72
CA GLN A 578 10.88 -18.37 -27.60
C GLN A 578 10.47 -18.37 -26.12
N ASN A 579 9.70 -17.33 -25.72
CA ASN A 579 9.26 -17.04 -24.35
C ASN A 579 10.37 -16.57 -23.38
N GLN A 580 11.60 -16.38 -23.81
CA GLN A 580 12.64 -15.78 -22.96
C GLN A 580 12.32 -14.30 -22.71
N PRO A 581 12.41 -13.82 -21.45
CA PRO A 581 12.25 -12.41 -21.11
C PRO A 581 13.27 -11.53 -21.84
N LEU A 582 12.79 -10.45 -22.47
CA LEU A 582 13.62 -9.48 -23.19
C LEU A 582 13.79 -8.19 -22.39
N LEU A 583 12.69 -7.64 -21.90
CA LEU A 583 12.65 -6.42 -21.08
C LEU A 583 11.34 -6.34 -20.28
N VAL A 584 11.30 -5.45 -19.31
CA VAL A 584 10.10 -5.14 -18.51
C VAL A 584 9.64 -3.71 -18.79
N LEU A 585 8.35 -3.56 -19.05
CA LEU A 585 7.66 -2.27 -19.15
C LEU A 585 6.86 -2.04 -17.87
N GLU A 586 7.03 -0.90 -17.24
CA GLU A 586 6.23 -0.46 -16.10
C GLU A 586 5.24 0.61 -16.54
N ALA A 587 3.96 0.40 -16.28
CA ALA A 587 2.89 1.36 -16.47
C ALA A 587 2.01 1.41 -15.23
N MET A 588 1.95 2.53 -14.51
CA MET A 588 1.12 2.73 -13.32
C MET A 588 1.24 1.62 -12.26
N LYS A 589 2.47 1.18 -11.97
CA LYS A 589 2.81 0.07 -11.06
C LYS A 589 2.47 -1.33 -11.59
N LEU A 590 2.06 -1.44 -12.84
CA LEU A 590 1.91 -2.72 -13.52
C LEU A 590 3.19 -3.01 -14.30
N GLU A 591 3.89 -4.06 -13.95
CA GLU A 591 5.03 -4.55 -14.71
C GLU A 591 4.56 -5.56 -15.74
N THR A 592 4.96 -5.36 -16.99
CA THR A 592 4.66 -6.27 -18.10
C THR A 592 5.96 -6.72 -18.73
N THR A 593 6.25 -8.01 -18.63
CA THR A 593 7.43 -8.60 -19.28
C THR A 593 7.17 -8.78 -20.77
N VAL A 594 8.02 -8.21 -21.58
CA VAL A 594 8.06 -8.46 -23.02
C VAL A 594 8.98 -9.66 -23.28
N VAL A 595 8.44 -10.70 -23.90
CA VAL A 595 9.16 -11.95 -24.17
C VAL A 595 9.41 -12.14 -25.66
N ALA A 596 10.41 -12.96 -25.99
CA ALA A 596 10.70 -13.36 -27.36
C ALA A 596 9.55 -14.20 -27.94
N LYS A 597 9.02 -13.80 -29.10
CA LYS A 597 7.95 -14.54 -29.79
C LYS A 597 8.45 -15.75 -30.57
N GLN A 598 9.74 -15.80 -30.83
CA GLN A 598 10.44 -16.86 -31.59
C GLN A 598 11.89 -16.98 -31.15
N ASP A 599 12.55 -18.07 -31.50
CA ASP A 599 13.98 -18.21 -31.34
C ASP A 599 14.69 -17.25 -32.31
N GLY A 600 15.82 -16.67 -31.90
CA GLY A 600 16.58 -15.77 -32.76
C GLY A 600 17.72 -15.06 -32.05
N VAL A 601 18.46 -14.24 -32.79
CA VAL A 601 19.54 -13.40 -32.27
C VAL A 601 19.08 -11.95 -32.25
N ILE A 602 19.31 -11.25 -31.14
CA ILE A 602 19.01 -9.82 -31.03
C ILE A 602 19.92 -9.04 -31.97
N ASP A 603 19.33 -8.30 -32.90
CA ASP A 603 20.04 -7.43 -33.82
C ASP A 603 20.36 -6.09 -33.15
N LYS A 604 19.31 -5.36 -32.73
CA LYS A 604 19.46 -4.04 -32.15
C LYS A 604 18.42 -3.74 -31.06
N ILE A 605 18.86 -3.05 -30.00
CA ILE A 605 18.02 -2.57 -28.92
C ILE A 605 17.84 -1.06 -29.05
N TYR A 606 16.59 -0.59 -29.15
CA TYR A 606 16.23 0.82 -29.39
C TYR A 606 15.83 1.58 -28.13
N VAL A 607 15.83 0.90 -26.98
CA VAL A 607 15.38 1.46 -25.68
C VAL A 607 16.33 1.06 -24.56
N ALA A 608 16.44 1.92 -23.56
CA ALA A 608 17.19 1.66 -22.33
C ALA A 608 16.27 1.72 -21.12
N ALA A 609 16.73 1.20 -19.96
CA ALA A 609 16.02 1.36 -18.69
C ALA A 609 15.83 2.85 -18.38
N GLY A 610 14.60 3.24 -18.01
CA GLY A 610 14.19 4.62 -17.81
C GLY A 610 13.50 5.27 -19.03
N ASP A 611 13.57 4.68 -20.22
CA ASP A 611 12.93 5.20 -21.42
C ASP A 611 11.41 5.07 -21.37
N ARG A 612 10.70 6.17 -21.71
CA ARG A 612 9.25 6.12 -21.95
C ARG A 612 8.96 5.63 -23.35
N VAL A 613 8.00 4.72 -23.47
CA VAL A 613 7.53 4.16 -24.74
C VAL A 613 6.01 4.23 -24.83
N ASN A 614 5.52 4.40 -26.05
CA ASN A 614 4.10 4.34 -26.38
C ASN A 614 3.78 3.00 -27.05
N THR A 615 2.52 2.60 -27.04
CA THR A 615 2.08 1.39 -27.74
C THR A 615 2.52 1.44 -29.21
N GLY A 616 3.17 0.36 -29.64
CA GLY A 616 3.71 0.20 -31.00
C GLY A 616 5.10 0.81 -31.21
N ASP A 617 5.75 1.44 -30.23
CA ASP A 617 7.15 1.84 -30.35
C ASP A 617 8.05 0.63 -30.49
N LEU A 618 9.05 0.68 -31.36
CA LEU A 618 10.01 -0.39 -31.58
C LEU A 618 10.96 -0.47 -30.38
N LEU A 619 10.96 -1.61 -29.71
CA LEU A 619 11.80 -1.88 -28.53
C LEU A 619 13.14 -2.52 -28.92
N LEU A 620 13.08 -3.54 -29.73
CA LEU A 620 14.25 -4.24 -30.26
C LEU A 620 13.92 -4.96 -31.59
N SER A 621 14.96 -5.38 -32.30
CA SER A 621 14.84 -6.19 -33.53
C SER A 621 15.66 -7.47 -33.45
N PHE A 622 15.20 -8.51 -34.11
CA PHE A 622 15.93 -9.74 -34.35
C PHE A 622 16.72 -9.67 -35.67
N GLN A 623 17.84 -10.37 -35.75
CA GLN A 623 18.55 -10.60 -37.01
C GLN A 623 17.63 -11.34 -37.98
N LYS A 624 17.67 -10.95 -39.25
CA LYS A 624 16.86 -11.59 -40.30
C LYS A 624 17.40 -12.96 -40.69
#